data_4b2ba3c686f8f695fa5d4fba57f5a4fc
#
_entry.id   4b2ba3c686f8f695fa5d4fba57f5a4fc
#
_cell.length_a   1.000
_cell.length_b   1.000
_cell.length_c   1.000
_cell.angle_alpha   90.00
_cell.angle_beta   90.00
_cell.angle_gamma   90.00
#
_symmetry.space_group_name_H-M   'P 1'
#
loop_
_entity.id
_entity.type
_entity.pdbx_description
1 polymer ?
#
loop_
_entity_poly.entity_id
_entity_poly.type
_entity_poly.pdbx_seq_one_letter_code
_entity_poly.pdbx_strand_id
1 'polypeptide(L)'
;RAKSYGADAADAVMFDQTSINVGQRLGKPETIERSESQEIGLRVFVGTKVANVSTGDRKPESIQTLVEQAVAMARAVPEDPYAGIADKGQLATELVNVDSLDNTEPSTESLIEVANETEAAARAVPGVTNSEGADAGYGKTRVTLATSNGFLASYAVTRHTVSVSVLAGEGTKMERDYDYASKVYRSDLPPAAQIGKTAGERVIKRLNPRKVPTGKYPVVFDPRVSRTILGHLSGAINGPSIARGVSFLKDKLGEQILPIGTLVVDDPFVKRGLRSRPFDGEGLAPMRRNIIE
;
A
#
# COMPACT_ATOMS: atom_id res chain seq x y z
N ARG A 1 7.48 -16.22 25.53
CA ARG A 1 6.23 -16.99 25.77
C ARG A 1 5.99 -18.03 24.67
N ALA A 2 5.99 -17.70 23.35
CA ALA A 2 5.74 -18.70 22.31
C ALA A 2 6.62 -19.95 22.45
N LYS A 3 7.92 -19.78 22.69
CA LYS A 3 8.84 -20.90 22.95
C LYS A 3 8.49 -21.74 24.18
N SER A 4 7.99 -21.13 25.26
CA SER A 4 7.57 -21.89 26.45
C SER A 4 6.32 -22.73 26.24
N TYR A 5 5.53 -22.44 25.19
CA TYR A 5 4.40 -23.25 24.74
C TYR A 5 4.76 -24.25 23.63
N GLY A 6 6.05 -24.32 23.25
CA GLY A 6 6.60 -25.30 22.32
C GLY A 6 6.66 -24.84 20.86
N ALA A 7 6.74 -23.54 20.62
CA ALA A 7 7.15 -23.00 19.32
C ALA A 7 8.67 -23.01 19.19
N ASP A 8 9.19 -23.36 18.01
CA ASP A 8 10.62 -23.33 17.71
C ASP A 8 11.08 -21.88 17.44
N ALA A 9 10.24 -21.12 16.73
CA ALA A 9 10.46 -19.71 16.45
C ALA A 9 9.14 -18.93 16.45
N ALA A 10 9.25 -17.61 16.60
CA ALA A 10 8.11 -16.72 16.51
C ALA A 10 8.58 -15.31 16.16
N ASP A 11 7.70 -14.57 15.53
CA ASP A 11 7.80 -13.11 15.43
C ASP A 11 6.47 -12.43 15.76
N ALA A 12 6.55 -11.19 16.19
CA ALA A 12 5.41 -10.36 16.50
C ALA A 12 5.57 -8.99 15.85
N VAL A 13 4.54 -8.54 15.17
CA VAL A 13 4.44 -7.20 14.60
C VAL A 13 3.35 -6.43 15.31
N MET A 14 3.64 -5.20 15.71
CA MET A 14 2.66 -4.28 16.27
C MET A 14 2.45 -3.12 15.32
N PHE A 15 1.21 -2.87 15.01
CA PHE A 15 0.75 -1.67 14.30
C PHE A 15 0.08 -0.72 15.26
N ASP A 16 0.45 0.55 15.19
CA ASP A 16 -0.20 1.67 15.87
C ASP A 16 -0.56 2.67 14.79
N GLN A 17 -1.85 2.87 14.56
CA GLN A 17 -2.36 3.61 13.41
C GLN A 17 -3.29 4.73 13.85
N THR A 18 -3.14 5.88 13.21
CA THR A 18 -4.07 7.00 13.26
C THR A 18 -4.44 7.37 11.84
N SER A 19 -5.72 7.58 11.56
CA SER A 19 -6.17 8.12 10.28
C SER A 19 -7.23 9.19 10.45
N ILE A 20 -7.22 10.17 9.56
CA ILE A 20 -8.25 11.20 9.43
C ILE A 20 -8.66 11.22 7.97
N ASN A 21 -9.94 11.06 7.69
CA ASN A 21 -10.50 11.11 6.34
C ASN A 21 -11.68 12.09 6.32
N VAL A 22 -11.67 12.93 5.31
CA VAL A 22 -12.72 13.91 5.06
C VAL A 22 -13.22 13.75 3.63
N GLY A 23 -14.52 13.56 3.47
CA GLY A 23 -15.21 13.57 2.18
C GLY A 23 -16.13 14.79 2.06
N GLN A 24 -16.06 15.47 0.93
CA GLN A 24 -16.89 16.62 0.58
C GLN A 24 -17.58 16.35 -0.74
N ARG A 25 -18.88 16.69 -0.82
CA ARG A 25 -19.62 16.60 -2.08
C ARG A 25 -20.54 17.78 -2.26
N LEU A 26 -20.46 18.42 -3.43
CA LEU A 26 -21.23 19.61 -3.80
C LEU A 26 -21.12 20.73 -2.75
N GLY A 27 -19.90 20.87 -2.18
CA GLY A 27 -19.59 21.86 -1.14
C GLY A 27 -20.15 21.53 0.24
N LYS A 28 -20.58 20.28 0.50
CA LYS A 28 -21.10 19.83 1.80
C LYS A 28 -20.29 18.65 2.32
N PRO A 29 -20.08 18.58 3.65
CA PRO A 29 -19.45 17.40 4.24
C PRO A 29 -20.33 16.14 4.03
N GLU A 30 -19.70 15.05 3.58
CA GLU A 30 -20.33 13.72 3.55
C GLU A 30 -19.73 12.79 4.59
N THR A 31 -18.41 12.88 4.78
CA THR A 31 -17.68 12.03 5.72
C THR A 31 -16.68 12.87 6.50
N ILE A 32 -16.64 12.68 7.80
CA ILE A 32 -15.57 13.14 8.68
C ILE A 32 -15.31 11.99 9.64
N GLU A 33 -14.17 11.33 9.49
CA GLU A 33 -13.81 10.16 10.27
C GLU A 33 -12.39 10.32 10.82
N ARG A 34 -12.24 10.09 12.12
CA ARG A 34 -10.96 9.86 12.79
C ARG A 34 -10.97 8.46 13.38
N SER A 35 -9.97 7.67 13.04
CA SER A 35 -9.80 6.31 13.56
C SER A 35 -8.42 6.16 14.18
N GLU A 36 -8.39 5.49 15.33
CA GLU A 36 -7.16 5.07 16.00
C GLU A 36 -7.27 3.58 16.29
N SER A 37 -6.27 2.83 15.89
CA SER A 37 -6.25 1.39 16.08
C SER A 37 -4.86 0.90 16.46
N GLN A 38 -4.84 -0.17 17.25
CA GLN A 38 -3.62 -0.86 17.62
C GLN A 38 -3.86 -2.35 17.45
N GLU A 39 -2.95 -3.02 16.78
CA GLU A 39 -3.06 -4.45 16.50
C GLU A 39 -1.71 -5.13 16.68
N ILE A 40 -1.74 -6.32 17.26
CA ILE A 40 -0.57 -7.20 17.38
C ILE A 40 -0.84 -8.41 16.50
N GLY A 41 -0.01 -8.63 15.50
CA GLY A 41 0.09 -9.89 14.77
C GLY A 41 1.18 -10.76 15.38
N LEU A 42 0.90 -12.04 15.55
CA LEU A 42 1.85 -13.05 16.01
C LEU A 42 1.94 -14.16 14.97
N ARG A 43 3.15 -14.47 14.53
CA ARG A 43 3.47 -15.62 13.71
C ARG A 43 4.31 -16.60 14.52
N VAL A 44 3.92 -17.87 14.53
CA VAL A 44 4.64 -18.93 15.24
C VAL A 44 4.99 -20.09 14.32
N PHE A 45 6.12 -20.71 14.58
CA PHE A 45 6.64 -21.86 13.83
C PHE A 45 6.82 -23.05 14.74
N VAL A 46 6.36 -24.23 14.26
CA VAL A 46 6.60 -25.54 14.87
C VAL A 46 7.13 -26.47 13.76
N GLY A 47 8.42 -26.69 13.75
CA GLY A 47 9.12 -27.25 12.58
C GLY A 47 8.90 -26.37 11.34
N THR A 48 8.42 -26.97 10.28
CA THR A 48 8.05 -26.29 9.03
C THR A 48 6.55 -25.87 8.96
N LYS A 49 5.85 -25.94 10.07
CA LYS A 49 4.45 -25.53 10.18
C LYS A 49 4.37 -24.11 10.73
N VAL A 50 3.48 -23.30 10.17
CA VAL A 50 3.34 -21.89 10.52
C VAL A 50 1.88 -21.52 10.75
N ALA A 51 1.63 -20.71 11.77
CA ALA A 51 0.33 -20.09 12.01
C ALA A 51 0.47 -18.59 12.29
N ASN A 52 -0.52 -17.83 11.83
CA ASN A 52 -0.64 -16.40 12.05
C ASN A 52 -1.94 -16.11 12.79
N VAL A 53 -1.87 -15.29 13.81
CA VAL A 53 -3.01 -14.81 14.58
C VAL A 53 -2.83 -13.33 14.88
N SER A 54 -3.93 -12.62 15.15
CA SER A 54 -3.84 -11.21 15.57
C SER A 54 -4.86 -10.84 16.61
N THR A 55 -4.58 -9.75 17.34
CA THR A 55 -5.51 -9.18 18.33
C THR A 55 -5.29 -7.69 18.48
N GLY A 56 -6.38 -6.94 18.73
CA GLY A 56 -6.33 -5.56 19.23
C GLY A 56 -6.26 -5.47 20.77
N ASP A 57 -6.50 -6.57 21.49
CA ASP A 57 -6.45 -6.59 22.95
C ASP A 57 -5.02 -6.88 23.45
N ARG A 58 -4.44 -5.92 24.17
CA ARG A 58 -3.07 -5.97 24.68
C ARG A 58 -2.97 -6.42 26.14
N LYS A 59 -4.07 -6.85 26.75
CA LYS A 59 -4.03 -7.40 28.10
C LYS A 59 -3.16 -8.65 28.16
N PRO A 60 -2.39 -8.85 29.24
CA PRO A 60 -1.50 -10.02 29.37
C PRO A 60 -2.20 -11.36 29.17
N GLU A 61 -3.44 -11.48 29.61
CA GLU A 61 -4.28 -12.69 29.51
C GLU A 61 -4.67 -12.95 28.04
N SER A 62 -5.07 -11.91 27.31
CA SER A 62 -5.43 -12.00 25.90
C SER A 62 -4.21 -12.36 25.03
N ILE A 63 -3.05 -11.77 25.33
CA ILE A 63 -1.80 -12.14 24.67
C ILE A 63 -1.41 -13.58 24.97
N GLN A 64 -1.62 -14.06 26.20
CA GLN A 64 -1.35 -15.45 26.54
C GLN A 64 -2.24 -16.39 25.74
N THR A 65 -3.56 -16.16 25.72
CA THR A 65 -4.53 -16.93 24.92
C THR A 65 -4.17 -16.94 23.45
N LEU A 66 -3.77 -15.78 22.90
CA LEU A 66 -3.33 -15.66 21.52
C LEU A 66 -2.12 -16.56 21.21
N VAL A 67 -1.14 -16.59 22.10
CA VAL A 67 0.07 -17.42 21.95
C VAL A 67 -0.29 -18.92 21.99
N GLU A 68 -1.15 -19.33 22.93
CA GLU A 68 -1.62 -20.72 23.05
C GLU A 68 -2.36 -21.17 21.80
N GLN A 69 -3.27 -20.35 21.30
CA GLN A 69 -4.01 -20.59 20.06
C GLN A 69 -3.07 -20.69 18.84
N ALA A 70 -2.13 -19.75 18.71
CA ALA A 70 -1.18 -19.75 17.61
C ALA A 70 -0.34 -21.03 17.55
N VAL A 71 0.16 -21.49 18.70
CA VAL A 71 0.95 -22.73 18.78
C VAL A 71 0.10 -23.97 18.49
N ALA A 72 -1.14 -24.02 19.01
CA ALA A 72 -2.08 -25.10 18.72
C ALA A 72 -2.43 -25.16 17.22
N MET A 73 -2.67 -24.02 16.59
CA MET A 73 -2.93 -23.92 15.15
C MET A 73 -1.71 -24.35 14.33
N ALA A 74 -0.51 -23.88 14.69
CA ALA A 74 0.72 -24.27 13.98
C ALA A 74 0.95 -25.79 14.01
N ARG A 75 0.61 -26.48 15.10
CA ARG A 75 0.70 -27.94 15.18
C ARG A 75 -0.29 -28.67 14.28
N ALA A 76 -1.44 -28.05 13.99
CA ALA A 76 -2.54 -28.67 13.27
C ALA A 76 -2.49 -28.45 11.75
N VAL A 77 -1.75 -27.45 11.24
CA VAL A 77 -1.65 -27.17 9.81
C VAL A 77 -0.68 -28.11 9.10
N PRO A 78 -0.79 -28.27 7.76
CA PRO A 78 0.20 -28.98 6.96
C PRO A 78 1.58 -28.31 7.03
N GLU A 79 2.61 -29.08 6.73
CA GLU A 79 3.97 -28.59 6.59
C GLU A 79 4.10 -27.70 5.35
N ASP A 80 4.89 -26.62 5.50
CA ASP A 80 5.32 -25.74 4.41
C ASP A 80 6.86 -25.77 4.36
N PRO A 81 7.49 -26.39 3.34
CA PRO A 81 8.94 -26.50 3.26
C PRO A 81 9.65 -25.13 3.15
N TYR A 82 8.91 -24.07 2.87
CA TYR A 82 9.43 -22.69 2.80
C TYR A 82 9.17 -21.87 4.07
N ALA A 83 8.49 -22.45 5.07
CA ALA A 83 8.24 -21.76 6.34
C ALA A 83 9.52 -21.69 7.17
N GLY A 84 9.82 -20.48 7.67
CA GLY A 84 10.97 -20.27 8.54
C GLY A 84 11.08 -18.81 8.98
N ILE A 85 11.95 -18.58 9.93
CA ILE A 85 12.37 -17.24 10.35
C ILE A 85 13.71 -16.90 9.70
N ALA A 86 13.93 -15.64 9.38
CA ALA A 86 15.18 -15.17 8.77
C ALA A 86 16.44 -15.55 9.59
N ASP A 87 17.54 -15.82 8.92
CA ASP A 87 18.81 -16.05 9.57
C ASP A 87 19.34 -14.76 10.22
N LYS A 88 20.01 -14.89 11.38
CA LYS A 88 20.55 -13.73 12.11
C LYS A 88 21.48 -12.84 11.27
N GLY A 89 22.25 -13.45 10.36
CA GLY A 89 23.19 -12.72 9.50
C GLY A 89 22.52 -11.89 8.40
N GLN A 90 21.22 -12.09 8.16
CA GLN A 90 20.44 -11.36 7.16
C GLN A 90 19.67 -10.19 7.76
N LEU A 91 19.55 -10.13 9.09
CA LEU A 91 18.79 -9.09 9.78
C LEU A 91 19.44 -7.72 9.61
N ALA A 92 18.61 -6.69 9.52
CA ALA A 92 19.10 -5.32 9.44
C ALA A 92 19.78 -4.91 10.76
N THR A 93 21.07 -4.60 10.68
CA THR A 93 21.87 -4.08 11.79
C THR A 93 21.85 -2.56 11.85
N GLU A 94 21.62 -1.92 10.72
CA GLU A 94 21.49 -0.47 10.59
C GLU A 94 20.14 -0.14 9.90
N LEU A 95 19.44 0.83 10.44
CA LEU A 95 18.17 1.28 9.89
C LEU A 95 18.38 2.53 9.05
N VAL A 96 18.32 2.37 7.74
CA VAL A 96 18.43 3.48 6.79
C VAL A 96 17.25 4.44 6.97
N ASN A 97 17.54 5.72 7.19
CA ASN A 97 16.52 6.76 7.23
C ASN A 97 16.01 7.05 5.81
N VAL A 98 14.83 6.59 5.49
CA VAL A 98 14.14 6.84 4.20
C VAL A 98 13.20 8.04 4.23
N ASP A 99 13.24 8.84 5.29
CA ASP A 99 12.42 10.07 5.46
C ASP A 99 10.93 9.80 5.27
N SER A 100 10.42 8.76 5.96
CA SER A 100 9.05 8.24 5.78
C SER A 100 8.00 8.90 6.69
N LEU A 101 8.39 9.86 7.53
CA LEU A 101 7.52 10.44 8.56
C LEU A 101 7.45 11.96 8.45
N ASP A 102 6.30 12.48 8.05
CA ASP A 102 5.92 13.87 8.26
C ASP A 102 5.42 14.03 9.70
N ASN A 103 6.09 14.84 10.49
CA ASN A 103 5.71 15.04 11.89
C ASN A 103 4.48 15.94 12.08
N THR A 104 3.96 16.52 11.00
CA THR A 104 2.82 17.42 11.03
C THR A 104 1.52 16.67 10.77
N GLU A 105 0.71 16.48 11.80
CA GLU A 105 -0.67 16.02 11.66
C GLU A 105 -1.57 17.17 11.23
N PRO A 106 -2.32 17.06 10.11
CA PRO A 106 -3.23 18.11 9.67
C PRO A 106 -4.46 18.17 10.57
N SER A 107 -5.03 19.35 10.76
CA SER A 107 -6.34 19.48 11.38
C SER A 107 -7.45 19.02 10.42
N THR A 108 -8.59 18.62 10.99
CA THR A 108 -9.78 18.24 10.21
C THR A 108 -10.22 19.37 9.30
N GLU A 109 -10.22 20.61 9.80
CA GLU A 109 -10.58 21.82 9.05
C GLU A 109 -9.67 22.01 7.84
N SER A 110 -8.37 21.80 7.99
CA SER A 110 -7.42 21.91 6.87
C SER A 110 -7.61 20.84 5.80
N LEU A 111 -8.10 19.65 6.16
CA LEU A 111 -8.47 18.62 5.21
C LEU A 111 -9.79 18.95 4.49
N ILE A 112 -10.76 19.52 5.21
CA ILE A 112 -12.01 20.03 4.64
C ILE A 112 -11.73 21.10 3.57
N GLU A 113 -10.84 22.06 3.88
CA GLU A 113 -10.42 23.09 2.92
C GLU A 113 -9.82 22.51 1.65
N VAL A 114 -8.91 21.55 1.79
CA VAL A 114 -8.27 20.86 0.66
C VAL A 114 -9.30 20.11 -0.19
N ALA A 115 -10.21 19.37 0.43
CA ALA A 115 -11.25 18.63 -0.28
C ALA A 115 -12.21 19.59 -1.04
N ASN A 116 -12.65 20.67 -0.37
CA ASN A 116 -13.50 21.71 -0.98
C ASN A 116 -12.81 22.39 -2.18
N GLU A 117 -11.54 22.80 -2.02
CA GLU A 117 -10.78 23.42 -3.11
C GLU A 117 -10.64 22.46 -4.29
N THR A 118 -10.34 21.19 -4.02
CA THR A 118 -10.20 20.16 -5.06
C THR A 118 -11.49 19.96 -5.83
N GLU A 119 -12.62 19.81 -5.14
CA GLU A 119 -13.92 19.65 -5.77
C GLU A 119 -14.35 20.90 -6.56
N ALA A 120 -14.20 22.07 -5.96
CA ALA A 120 -14.56 23.34 -6.60
C ALA A 120 -13.79 23.53 -7.90
N ALA A 121 -12.49 23.26 -7.91
CA ALA A 121 -11.66 23.35 -9.11
C ALA A 121 -12.07 22.33 -10.19
N ALA A 122 -12.45 21.12 -9.82
CA ALA A 122 -12.93 20.12 -10.76
C ALA A 122 -14.28 20.53 -11.40
N ARG A 123 -15.21 21.02 -10.59
CA ARG A 123 -16.54 21.47 -11.03
C ARG A 123 -16.51 22.76 -11.83
N ALA A 124 -15.48 23.59 -11.67
CA ALA A 124 -15.29 24.81 -12.45
C ALA A 124 -14.87 24.54 -13.91
N VAL A 125 -14.48 23.33 -14.25
CA VAL A 125 -14.12 22.98 -15.64
C VAL A 125 -15.39 22.95 -16.49
N PRO A 126 -15.46 23.73 -17.61
CA PRO A 126 -16.63 23.77 -18.46
C PRO A 126 -17.04 22.38 -18.96
N GLY A 127 -18.32 22.05 -18.81
CA GLY A 127 -18.86 20.76 -19.25
C GLY A 127 -18.90 19.69 -18.15
N VAL A 128 -18.33 19.91 -16.99
CA VAL A 128 -18.54 19.06 -15.80
C VAL A 128 -19.94 19.32 -15.29
N THR A 129 -20.75 18.27 -15.16
CA THR A 129 -22.18 18.38 -14.81
C THR A 129 -22.47 17.97 -13.37
N ASN A 130 -21.60 17.13 -12.76
CA ASN A 130 -21.79 16.66 -11.38
C ASN A 130 -20.46 16.24 -10.76
N SER A 131 -20.48 15.97 -9.46
CA SER A 131 -19.37 15.46 -8.67
C SER A 131 -19.81 14.23 -7.86
N GLU A 132 -18.93 13.24 -7.75
CA GLU A 132 -19.05 12.16 -6.77
C GLU A 132 -18.38 12.53 -5.43
N GLY A 133 -17.74 13.69 -5.39
CA GLY A 133 -17.06 14.20 -4.20
C GLY A 133 -15.54 14.25 -4.35
N ALA A 134 -14.95 14.92 -3.37
CA ALA A 134 -13.50 14.95 -3.16
C ALA A 134 -13.18 14.50 -1.75
N ASP A 135 -12.09 13.76 -1.63
CA ASP A 135 -11.58 13.26 -0.36
C ASP A 135 -10.20 13.83 -0.07
N ALA A 136 -9.96 14.19 1.19
CA ALA A 136 -8.64 14.48 1.71
C ALA A 136 -8.39 13.61 2.94
N GLY A 137 -7.22 12.99 3.02
CA GLY A 137 -6.91 12.06 4.09
C GLY A 137 -5.47 12.17 4.59
N TYR A 138 -5.31 11.79 5.84
CA TYR A 138 -4.04 11.60 6.52
C TYR A 138 -4.03 10.24 7.20
N GLY A 139 -2.89 9.58 7.14
CA GLY A 139 -2.64 8.36 7.89
C GLY A 139 -1.22 8.35 8.44
N LYS A 140 -1.09 7.91 9.69
CA LYS A 140 0.20 7.64 10.35
C LYS A 140 0.18 6.22 10.87
N THR A 141 1.20 5.45 10.54
CA THR A 141 1.37 4.09 11.04
C THR A 141 2.75 3.94 11.64
N ARG A 142 2.82 3.51 12.88
CA ARG A 142 4.05 3.00 13.49
C ARG A 142 4.04 1.47 13.41
N VAL A 143 5.13 0.91 12.93
CA VAL A 143 5.35 -0.54 12.85
C VAL A 143 6.49 -0.90 13.78
N THR A 144 6.27 -1.88 14.66
CA THR A 144 7.33 -2.46 15.50
C THR A 144 7.38 -3.95 15.25
N LEU A 145 8.53 -4.47 14.87
CA LEU A 145 8.76 -5.89 14.65
C LEU A 145 9.73 -6.43 15.70
N ALA A 146 9.34 -7.53 16.32
CA ALA A 146 10.18 -8.29 17.26
C ALA A 146 10.23 -9.76 16.84
N THR A 147 11.41 -10.34 16.77
CA THR A 147 11.60 -11.72 16.33
C THR A 147 12.34 -12.55 17.39
N SER A 148 12.07 -13.84 17.46
CA SER A 148 12.68 -14.74 18.45
C SER A 148 14.17 -15.00 18.24
N ASN A 149 14.72 -14.62 17.08
CA ASN A 149 16.17 -14.67 16.78
C ASN A 149 16.91 -13.37 17.16
N GLY A 150 16.21 -12.39 17.78
CA GLY A 150 16.81 -11.22 18.42
C GLY A 150 16.66 -9.90 17.68
N PHE A 151 15.93 -9.84 16.58
CA PHE A 151 15.60 -8.56 15.93
C PHE A 151 14.52 -7.82 16.73
N LEU A 152 14.72 -6.52 16.94
CA LEU A 152 13.73 -5.60 17.47
C LEU A 152 13.96 -4.22 16.86
N ALA A 153 13.02 -3.77 16.06
CA ALA A 153 13.09 -2.45 15.45
C ALA A 153 11.71 -1.86 15.20
N SER A 154 11.68 -0.53 15.05
CA SER A 154 10.45 0.22 14.78
C SER A 154 10.71 1.32 13.77
N TYR A 155 9.72 1.61 12.94
CA TYR A 155 9.68 2.80 12.09
C TYR A 155 8.26 3.36 12.04
N ALA A 156 8.12 4.59 11.58
CA ALA A 156 6.83 5.19 11.34
C ALA A 156 6.75 5.72 9.91
N VAL A 157 5.55 5.71 9.37
CA VAL A 157 5.25 6.25 8.05
C VAL A 157 4.02 7.13 8.12
N THR A 158 4.01 8.15 7.28
CA THR A 158 2.82 8.98 7.05
C THR A 158 2.38 8.87 5.60
N ARG A 159 1.12 9.18 5.38
CA ARG A 159 0.53 9.30 4.06
C ARG A 159 -0.48 10.43 4.05
N HIS A 160 -0.34 11.33 3.11
CA HIS A 160 -1.32 12.35 2.78
C HIS A 160 -1.94 12.02 1.43
N THR A 161 -3.25 12.08 1.32
CA THR A 161 -4.00 11.75 0.11
C THR A 161 -4.99 12.84 -0.24
N VAL A 162 -5.17 13.09 -1.51
CA VAL A 162 -6.23 13.94 -2.06
C VAL A 162 -6.77 13.26 -3.30
N SER A 163 -8.08 13.21 -3.45
CA SER A 163 -8.73 12.66 -4.65
C SER A 163 -10.02 13.38 -4.95
N VAL A 164 -10.45 13.32 -6.21
CA VAL A 164 -11.76 13.82 -6.64
C VAL A 164 -12.24 13.01 -7.84
N SER A 165 -13.54 12.76 -7.89
CA SER A 165 -14.20 12.11 -9.01
C SER A 165 -15.36 12.98 -9.49
N VAL A 166 -15.42 13.21 -10.81
CA VAL A 166 -16.44 14.08 -11.42
C VAL A 166 -17.08 13.43 -12.65
N LEU A 167 -18.25 13.94 -13.00
CA LEU A 167 -19.06 13.47 -14.11
C LEU A 167 -19.27 14.58 -15.13
N ALA A 168 -19.38 14.18 -16.38
CA ALA A 168 -19.76 15.05 -17.50
C ALA A 168 -20.75 14.32 -18.42
N GLY A 169 -21.56 15.07 -19.17
CA GLY A 169 -22.60 14.51 -20.02
C GLY A 169 -23.92 14.26 -19.26
N GLU A 170 -24.89 13.67 -19.94
CA GLU A 170 -26.24 13.44 -19.41
C GLU A 170 -26.75 12.03 -19.78
N GLY A 171 -27.58 11.45 -18.93
CA GLY A 171 -28.23 10.16 -19.14
C GLY A 171 -27.24 9.05 -19.46
N THR A 172 -27.49 8.30 -20.53
CA THR A 172 -26.62 7.17 -20.95
C THR A 172 -25.33 7.60 -21.63
N LYS A 173 -25.13 8.91 -21.85
CA LYS A 173 -23.88 9.49 -22.39
C LYS A 173 -22.99 10.10 -21.30
N MET A 174 -23.33 9.85 -20.05
CA MET A 174 -22.57 10.33 -18.91
C MET A 174 -21.24 9.56 -18.79
N GLU A 175 -20.16 10.31 -18.62
CA GLU A 175 -18.81 9.79 -18.38
C GLU A 175 -18.31 10.23 -17.02
N ARG A 176 -17.39 9.44 -16.45
CA ARG A 176 -16.74 9.69 -15.19
C ARG A 176 -15.24 9.65 -15.35
N ASP A 177 -14.53 10.55 -14.70
CA ASP A 177 -13.09 10.44 -14.51
C ASP A 177 -12.66 11.08 -13.18
N TYR A 178 -11.43 10.85 -12.80
CA TYR A 178 -10.87 11.23 -11.50
C TYR A 178 -9.40 11.65 -11.62
N ASP A 179 -8.94 12.33 -10.58
CA ASP A 179 -7.51 12.47 -10.31
C ASP A 179 -7.23 12.34 -8.82
N TYR A 180 -5.98 12.01 -8.49
CA TYR A 180 -5.56 11.85 -7.11
C TYR A 180 -4.06 12.05 -6.95
N ALA A 181 -3.65 12.37 -5.73
CA ALA A 181 -2.26 12.34 -5.30
C ALA A 181 -2.12 11.65 -3.94
N SER A 182 -0.98 11.00 -3.75
CA SER A 182 -0.60 10.41 -2.47
C SER A 182 0.88 10.63 -2.24
N LYS A 183 1.25 11.20 -1.09
CA LYS A 183 2.63 11.52 -0.71
C LYS A 183 2.87 11.21 0.77
N VAL A 184 4.13 11.01 1.14
CA VAL A 184 4.55 10.87 2.53
C VAL A 184 4.44 12.20 3.26
N TYR A 185 4.85 13.30 2.64
CA TYR A 185 4.79 14.64 3.17
C TYR A 185 3.66 15.44 2.51
N ARG A 186 2.92 16.21 3.34
CA ARG A 186 1.88 17.10 2.82
C ARG A 186 2.42 18.11 1.82
N SER A 187 3.62 18.64 2.10
CA SER A 187 4.29 19.62 1.22
C SER A 187 4.63 19.11 -0.18
N ASP A 188 4.68 17.79 -0.35
CA ASP A 188 5.00 17.16 -1.64
C ASP A 188 3.74 16.87 -2.48
N LEU A 189 2.54 17.13 -1.95
CA LEU A 189 1.30 17.04 -2.72
C LEU A 189 1.23 18.15 -3.77
N PRO A 190 0.74 17.86 -4.98
CA PRO A 190 0.35 18.90 -5.92
C PRO A 190 -0.71 19.83 -5.30
N PRO A 191 -0.82 21.08 -5.77
CA PRO A 191 -1.93 21.96 -5.38
C PRO A 191 -3.29 21.32 -5.58
N ALA A 192 -4.19 21.47 -4.60
CA ALA A 192 -5.54 20.90 -4.62
C ALA A 192 -6.30 21.29 -5.89
N ALA A 193 -6.25 22.56 -6.27
CA ALA A 193 -6.87 23.06 -7.50
C ALA A 193 -6.34 22.38 -8.77
N GLN A 194 -5.06 22.00 -8.82
CA GLN A 194 -4.48 21.30 -9.97
C GLN A 194 -5.06 19.88 -10.11
N ILE A 195 -5.20 19.14 -8.99
CA ILE A 195 -5.81 17.80 -8.99
C ILE A 195 -7.25 17.90 -9.48
N GLY A 196 -8.02 18.85 -8.94
CA GLY A 196 -9.40 19.09 -9.35
C GLY A 196 -9.52 19.40 -10.84
N LYS A 197 -8.77 20.39 -11.32
CA LYS A 197 -8.75 20.79 -12.74
C LYS A 197 -8.41 19.60 -13.65
N THR A 198 -7.41 18.81 -13.28
CA THR A 198 -7.01 17.63 -14.06
C THR A 198 -8.13 16.60 -14.16
N ALA A 199 -8.86 16.31 -13.08
CA ALA A 199 -10.01 15.41 -13.10
C ALA A 199 -11.12 15.93 -14.04
N GLY A 200 -11.45 17.22 -13.93
CA GLY A 200 -12.43 17.86 -14.80
C GLY A 200 -12.05 17.83 -16.28
N GLU A 201 -10.80 18.18 -16.63
CA GLU A 201 -10.32 18.11 -18.01
C GLU A 201 -10.34 16.69 -18.58
N ARG A 202 -10.04 15.68 -17.74
CA ARG A 202 -10.07 14.27 -18.14
C ARG A 202 -11.46 13.77 -18.43
N VAL A 203 -12.45 14.08 -17.60
CA VAL A 203 -13.82 13.62 -17.83
C VAL A 203 -14.40 14.22 -19.11
N ILE A 204 -14.07 15.48 -19.44
CA ILE A 204 -14.48 16.11 -20.70
C ILE A 204 -13.88 15.39 -21.92
N LYS A 205 -12.61 14.97 -21.83
CA LYS A 205 -11.96 14.20 -22.89
C LYS A 205 -12.56 12.80 -23.12
N ARG A 206 -13.31 12.28 -22.16
CA ARG A 206 -13.99 10.98 -22.29
C ARG A 206 -15.34 11.07 -23.00
N LEU A 207 -15.91 12.26 -23.12
CA LEU A 207 -17.21 12.44 -23.78
C LEU A 207 -17.18 11.96 -25.24
N ASN A 208 -18.32 11.45 -25.70
CA ASN A 208 -18.51 10.95 -27.05
C ASN A 208 -17.55 9.81 -27.43
N PRO A 209 -17.47 8.73 -26.64
CA PRO A 209 -16.58 7.61 -26.90
C PRO A 209 -16.87 6.97 -28.26
N ARG A 210 -15.83 6.54 -28.96
CA ARG A 210 -15.93 5.86 -30.25
C ARG A 210 -15.50 4.41 -30.12
N LYS A 211 -16.25 3.51 -30.74
CA LYS A 211 -15.80 2.12 -30.90
C LYS A 211 -14.75 2.06 -32.01
N VAL A 212 -13.65 1.38 -31.73
CA VAL A 212 -12.66 1.01 -32.75
C VAL A 212 -12.97 -0.38 -33.26
N PRO A 213 -12.75 -0.67 -34.57
CA PRO A 213 -12.91 -2.02 -35.12
C PRO A 213 -11.98 -3.02 -34.41
N THR A 214 -12.34 -4.31 -34.45
CA THR A 214 -11.43 -5.37 -33.98
C THR A 214 -10.16 -5.39 -34.83
N GLY A 215 -9.00 -5.35 -34.19
CA GLY A 215 -7.70 -5.31 -34.90
C GLY A 215 -6.51 -5.27 -33.95
N LYS A 216 -5.33 -5.19 -34.51
CA LYS A 216 -4.07 -4.97 -33.77
C LYS A 216 -3.73 -3.49 -33.81
N TYR A 217 -3.53 -2.89 -32.67
CA TYR A 217 -3.23 -1.47 -32.51
C TYR A 217 -2.02 -1.27 -31.62
N PRO A 218 -1.19 -0.26 -31.88
CA PRO A 218 -0.23 0.22 -30.88
C PRO A 218 -0.98 0.80 -29.70
N VAL A 219 -0.56 0.45 -28.47
CA VAL A 219 -1.20 0.90 -27.25
C VAL A 219 -0.24 1.78 -26.46
N VAL A 220 -0.67 3.00 -26.13
CA VAL A 220 0.03 3.88 -25.20
C VAL A 220 -0.73 3.87 -23.88
N PHE A 221 -0.04 3.49 -22.80
CA PHE A 221 -0.64 3.45 -21.47
C PHE A 221 -0.56 4.81 -20.81
N ASP A 222 -1.71 5.32 -20.33
CA ASP A 222 -1.76 6.50 -19.46
C ASP A 222 -0.90 6.25 -18.20
N PRO A 223 -0.14 7.27 -17.67
CA PRO A 223 0.70 7.11 -16.48
C PRO A 223 -0.03 6.51 -15.27
N ARG A 224 -1.34 6.74 -15.11
CA ARG A 224 -2.13 6.15 -14.02
C ARG A 224 -2.25 4.63 -14.09
N VAL A 225 -2.24 4.08 -15.31
CA VAL A 225 -2.41 2.63 -15.55
C VAL A 225 -1.10 1.93 -15.92
N SER A 226 -0.09 2.65 -16.44
CA SER A 226 1.19 2.05 -16.85
C SER A 226 1.90 1.29 -15.72
N ARG A 227 1.77 1.77 -14.47
CA ARG A 227 2.29 1.10 -13.29
C ARG A 227 1.69 -0.31 -13.04
N THR A 228 0.51 -0.61 -13.61
CA THR A 228 -0.10 -1.95 -13.47
C THR A 228 0.72 -3.03 -14.17
N ILE A 229 1.46 -2.67 -15.22
CA ILE A 229 2.38 -3.57 -15.91
C ILE A 229 3.48 -4.04 -14.94
N LEU A 230 4.07 -3.10 -14.17
CA LEU A 230 5.03 -3.43 -13.12
C LEU A 230 4.39 -4.24 -11.98
N GLY A 231 3.12 -3.96 -11.66
CA GLY A 231 2.34 -4.74 -10.71
C GLY A 231 2.14 -6.20 -11.16
N HIS A 232 1.84 -6.42 -12.42
CA HIS A 232 1.74 -7.77 -13.01
C HIS A 232 3.09 -8.49 -12.99
N LEU A 233 4.18 -7.81 -13.36
CA LEU A 233 5.53 -8.38 -13.24
C LEU A 233 5.83 -8.77 -11.79
N SER A 234 5.64 -7.87 -10.84
CA SER A 234 5.87 -8.11 -9.42
C SER A 234 5.06 -9.30 -8.88
N GLY A 235 3.78 -9.43 -9.30
CA GLY A 235 2.95 -10.58 -8.93
C GLY A 235 3.43 -11.89 -9.57
N ALA A 236 3.92 -11.85 -10.80
CA ALA A 236 4.38 -13.03 -11.51
C ALA A 236 5.73 -13.56 -10.99
N ILE A 237 6.64 -12.69 -10.54
CA ILE A 237 7.92 -13.09 -9.95
C ILE A 237 7.83 -13.34 -8.42
N ASN A 238 6.65 -13.24 -7.84
CA ASN A 238 6.45 -13.47 -6.40
C ASN A 238 6.76 -14.92 -6.03
N GLY A 239 7.63 -15.13 -5.04
CA GLY A 239 8.09 -16.46 -4.62
C GLY A 239 6.97 -17.47 -4.35
N PRO A 240 5.91 -17.14 -3.56
CA PRO A 240 4.76 -18.02 -3.38
C PRO A 240 4.03 -18.40 -4.68
N SER A 241 3.96 -17.52 -5.66
CA SER A 241 3.36 -17.83 -6.98
C SER A 241 4.24 -18.78 -7.80
N ILE A 242 5.55 -18.59 -7.72
CA ILE A 242 6.54 -19.49 -8.34
C ILE A 242 6.48 -20.88 -7.69
N ALA A 243 6.55 -20.94 -6.35
CA ALA A 243 6.56 -22.19 -5.59
C ALA A 243 5.29 -23.04 -5.84
N ARG A 244 4.12 -22.40 -5.94
CA ARG A 244 2.86 -23.09 -6.31
C ARG A 244 2.73 -23.43 -7.79
N GLY A 245 3.67 -23.05 -8.64
CA GLY A 245 3.66 -23.32 -10.08
C GLY A 245 2.58 -22.56 -10.88
N VAL A 246 1.94 -21.53 -10.27
CA VAL A 246 0.83 -20.77 -10.90
C VAL A 246 1.30 -19.55 -11.70
N SER A 247 2.57 -19.18 -11.61
CA SER A 247 3.12 -18.08 -12.39
C SER A 247 3.45 -18.48 -13.81
N PHE A 248 3.10 -17.64 -14.78
CA PHE A 248 3.55 -17.81 -16.18
C PHE A 248 5.05 -17.52 -16.37
N LEU A 249 5.72 -16.93 -15.38
CA LEU A 249 7.17 -16.68 -15.37
C LEU A 249 7.97 -17.70 -14.57
N LYS A 250 7.35 -18.77 -14.05
CA LYS A 250 7.99 -19.74 -13.15
C LYS A 250 9.30 -20.33 -13.67
N ASP A 251 9.39 -20.54 -15.00
CA ASP A 251 10.54 -21.16 -15.65
C ASP A 251 11.33 -20.14 -16.50
N LYS A 252 11.17 -18.83 -16.25
CA LYS A 252 11.72 -17.77 -17.10
C LYS A 252 12.89 -17.00 -16.44
N LEU A 253 13.46 -17.52 -15.37
CA LEU A 253 14.64 -16.91 -14.76
C LEU A 253 15.83 -16.97 -15.73
N GLY A 254 16.42 -15.81 -16.03
CA GLY A 254 17.52 -15.67 -16.98
C GLY A 254 17.09 -15.57 -18.45
N GLU A 255 15.79 -15.64 -18.77
CA GLU A 255 15.29 -15.42 -20.12
C GLU A 255 14.87 -13.97 -20.36
N GLN A 256 14.98 -13.55 -21.61
CA GLN A 256 14.50 -12.22 -22.02
C GLN A 256 12.97 -12.17 -22.05
N ILE A 257 12.34 -11.39 -21.16
CA ILE A 257 10.88 -11.19 -21.07
C ILE A 257 10.42 -9.78 -21.44
N LEU A 258 11.33 -8.83 -21.56
CA LEU A 258 11.08 -7.46 -21.98
C LEU A 258 12.06 -7.06 -23.11
N PRO A 259 11.78 -5.99 -23.85
CA PRO A 259 12.70 -5.49 -24.88
C PRO A 259 14.10 -5.21 -24.31
N ILE A 260 15.12 -5.47 -25.11
CA ILE A 260 16.53 -5.17 -24.78
C ILE A 260 16.66 -3.69 -24.38
N GLY A 261 17.40 -3.44 -23.30
CA GLY A 261 17.59 -2.10 -22.72
C GLY A 261 16.52 -1.68 -21.72
N THR A 262 15.54 -2.55 -21.44
CA THR A 262 14.58 -2.31 -20.35
C THR A 262 15.24 -2.64 -19.00
N LEU A 263 15.27 -1.69 -18.08
CA LEU A 263 15.77 -1.86 -16.73
C LEU A 263 14.60 -1.73 -15.74
N VAL A 264 14.41 -2.72 -14.86
CA VAL A 264 13.47 -2.66 -13.74
C VAL A 264 14.24 -2.82 -12.44
N VAL A 265 14.17 -1.80 -11.59
CA VAL A 265 14.93 -1.72 -10.34
C VAL A 265 13.99 -1.72 -9.15
N ASP A 266 14.29 -2.57 -8.16
CA ASP A 266 13.74 -2.50 -6.81
C ASP A 266 14.68 -1.63 -5.95
N ASP A 267 14.22 -0.44 -5.58
CA ASP A 267 14.98 0.52 -4.76
C ASP A 267 14.21 0.88 -3.48
N PRO A 268 14.55 0.26 -2.35
CA PRO A 268 13.91 0.52 -1.07
C PRO A 268 14.37 1.83 -0.39
N PHE A 269 15.36 2.53 -0.95
CA PHE A 269 16.01 3.69 -0.33
C PHE A 269 15.53 5.05 -0.89
N VAL A 270 14.53 5.04 -1.74
CA VAL A 270 13.94 6.28 -2.27
C VAL A 270 13.41 7.10 -1.10
N LYS A 271 13.99 8.27 -0.86
CA LYS A 271 13.56 9.22 0.17
C LYS A 271 12.10 9.61 -0.06
N ARG A 272 11.29 9.60 1.01
CA ARG A 272 9.85 9.87 0.95
C ARG A 272 9.08 8.96 -0.02
N GLY A 273 9.68 7.81 -0.38
CA GLY A 273 9.02 6.81 -1.18
C GLY A 273 7.87 6.15 -0.40
N LEU A 274 6.68 6.08 -0.99
CA LEU A 274 5.49 5.53 -0.31
C LEU A 274 5.66 4.08 0.16
N ARG A 275 6.61 3.35 -0.42
CA ARG A 275 6.90 1.94 -0.09
C ARG A 275 8.31 1.71 0.45
N SER A 276 9.14 2.74 0.54
CA SER A 276 10.47 2.64 1.13
C SER A 276 10.37 2.32 2.63
N ARG A 277 11.20 1.39 3.10
CA ARG A 277 11.20 0.91 4.49
C ARG A 277 12.63 0.62 4.93
N PRO A 278 12.96 0.78 6.24
CA PRO A 278 14.29 0.49 6.76
C PRO A 278 14.57 -1.01 6.94
N PHE A 279 13.54 -1.85 6.96
CA PHE A 279 13.60 -3.31 6.99
C PHE A 279 12.28 -3.87 6.45
N ASP A 280 12.29 -5.13 6.06
CA ASP A 280 11.10 -5.81 5.56
C ASP A 280 10.28 -6.49 6.67
N GLY A 281 9.25 -7.27 6.30
CA GLY A 281 8.37 -7.97 7.25
C GLY A 281 9.04 -9.07 8.06
N GLU A 282 10.27 -9.44 7.73
CA GLU A 282 11.08 -10.44 8.43
C GLU A 282 12.27 -9.82 9.19
N GLY A 283 12.44 -8.50 9.12
CA GLY A 283 13.55 -7.79 9.70
C GLY A 283 14.82 -7.83 8.85
N LEU A 284 14.74 -8.24 7.59
CA LEU A 284 15.86 -8.28 6.67
C LEU A 284 16.32 -6.87 6.27
N ALA A 285 17.63 -6.73 6.08
CA ALA A 285 18.20 -5.53 5.51
C ALA A 285 17.74 -5.38 4.04
N PRO A 286 17.08 -4.28 3.68
CA PRO A 286 16.70 -4.06 2.30
C PRO A 286 17.93 -3.77 1.44
N MET A 287 17.86 -4.11 0.15
CA MET A 287 18.93 -3.81 -0.81
C MET A 287 18.35 -3.32 -2.13
N ARG A 288 19.06 -2.42 -2.77
CA ARG A 288 18.77 -2.04 -4.16
C ARG A 288 19.23 -3.16 -5.09
N ARG A 289 18.35 -3.60 -5.98
CA ARG A 289 18.66 -4.68 -6.94
C ARG A 289 17.93 -4.49 -8.26
N ASN A 290 18.52 -5.00 -9.32
CA ASN A 290 17.85 -5.09 -10.60
C ASN A 290 16.97 -6.34 -10.62
N ILE A 291 15.73 -6.17 -11.07
CA ILE A 291 14.78 -7.26 -11.32
C ILE A 291 14.86 -7.68 -12.78
N ILE A 292 15.06 -6.71 -13.67
CA ILE A 292 15.31 -6.90 -15.11
C ILE A 292 16.55 -6.09 -15.45
N GLU A 293 17.44 -6.71 -16.19
CA GLU A 293 18.70 -6.12 -16.69
C GLU A 293 18.72 -6.06 -18.23
#